data_a5672494aceff47931ecfe25f91e5689
#
_entry.id   a5672494aceff47931ecfe25f91e5689
#
_cell.length_a   1.000
_cell.length_b   1.000
_cell.length_c   1.000
_cell.angle_alpha   90.00
_cell.angle_beta   90.00
_cell.angle_gamma   90.00
#
_symmetry.space_group_name_H-M   'P 1'
#
loop_
_entity.id
_entity.type
_entity.pdbx_description
1 polymer ?
#
loop_
_entity_poly.entity_id
_entity_poly.type
_entity_poly.pdbx_seq_one_letter_code
_entity_poly.pdbx_strand_id
1 'polypeptide(L)'
;MASNVVVVGTQWGDEGKGKVVDWLTGHARGVVRFQGGHNAGHTLVIGSAKTVLHLIPSGILHPEVHCYIGNGVVVSPQALLEEVDTLTGAGVEVAGRISVSEACPVILPSHIALDQAREAAKGEGKIGTTGRGIGPAYEDKAARRGIRLQDLFFRERLAAKLGEVLDFHNFVLKNYFSADTVDFQKTLEEVLKLAERIRPMVGDVPRMLFEANRRGENLLFEGAQGTLLDIDHGTYPFVTSSNCVAGAASAGCGVGPQLLHYVLGITKAYTTRVGGGPFPTELEDDVGRHLATRGNEFGATTGRARRCGWFDAAALKRSIQINGVSGLCVTKLDVLDGVETLQIGVGYKVGAERLDILPVGAESLSECEPEYEEIPGWSESTVGARQYDKLPEGARRYLRRIEEICGVPIDLISTGPDRDETIVMRHPFEANG
;
A
#
# COMPACT_ATOMS: atom_id res chain seq x y z
N MET A 1 27.05 9.17 -1.15
CA MET A 1 26.02 9.29 -2.23
C MET A 1 24.68 9.08 -1.58
N ALA A 2 23.57 9.60 -2.15
CA ALA A 2 22.23 9.30 -1.63
C ALA A 2 21.98 7.79 -1.68
N SER A 3 21.33 7.25 -0.65
CA SER A 3 20.80 5.89 -0.64
C SER A 3 19.28 5.99 -0.59
N ASN A 4 18.59 5.46 -1.61
CA ASN A 4 17.14 5.52 -1.70
C ASN A 4 16.55 4.14 -1.44
N VAL A 5 15.49 4.09 -0.64
CA VAL A 5 14.81 2.85 -0.25
C VAL A 5 13.38 2.87 -0.75
N VAL A 6 12.94 1.78 -1.38
CA VAL A 6 11.54 1.54 -1.76
C VAL A 6 10.93 0.53 -0.81
N VAL A 7 9.83 0.89 -0.16
CA VAL A 7 9.07 0.01 0.73
C VAL A 7 7.82 -0.48 0.02
N VAL A 8 7.70 -1.79 -0.16
CA VAL A 8 6.54 -2.43 -0.81
C VAL A 8 5.94 -3.51 0.08
N GLY A 9 4.62 -3.66 0.04
CA GLY A 9 3.96 -4.84 0.59
C GLY A 9 4.12 -6.04 -0.33
N THR A 10 4.39 -7.21 0.24
CA THR A 10 4.63 -8.43 -0.54
C THR A 10 3.43 -9.37 -0.59
N GLN A 11 2.38 -9.08 0.16
CA GLN A 11 1.13 -9.86 0.27
C GLN A 11 -0.06 -9.07 -0.31
N TRP A 12 -1.26 -9.22 0.26
CA TRP A 12 -2.49 -8.51 -0.13
C TRP A 12 -2.71 -7.20 0.64
N GLY A 13 -1.66 -6.46 0.97
CA GLY A 13 -1.75 -5.23 1.76
C GLY A 13 -1.85 -5.50 3.27
N ASP A 14 -1.93 -4.41 4.04
CA ASP A 14 -2.05 -4.47 5.50
C ASP A 14 -0.88 -5.17 6.23
N GLU A 15 0.30 -5.26 5.59
CA GLU A 15 1.51 -5.90 6.16
C GLU A 15 2.15 -5.08 7.29
N GLY A 16 1.63 -3.90 7.63
CA GLY A 16 2.21 -3.05 8.66
C GLY A 16 3.27 -2.07 8.13
N LYS A 17 3.22 -1.74 6.84
CA LYS A 17 4.16 -0.80 6.18
C LYS A 17 4.30 0.54 6.91
N GLY A 18 3.21 1.10 7.42
CA GLY A 18 3.22 2.42 8.07
C GLY A 18 4.26 2.52 9.20
N LYS A 19 4.29 1.55 10.12
CA LYS A 19 5.28 1.49 11.21
C LYS A 19 6.72 1.48 10.68
N VAL A 20 6.98 0.65 9.66
CA VAL A 20 8.32 0.48 9.10
C VAL A 20 8.77 1.74 8.35
N VAL A 21 7.87 2.35 7.59
CA VAL A 21 8.13 3.64 6.91
C VAL A 21 8.42 4.74 7.93
N ASP A 22 7.62 4.85 9.00
CA ASP A 22 7.84 5.81 10.06
C ASP A 22 9.21 5.62 10.74
N TRP A 23 9.58 4.37 11.04
CA TRP A 23 10.88 4.06 11.60
C TRP A 23 12.04 4.43 10.65
N LEU A 24 11.94 4.08 9.36
CA LEU A 24 12.94 4.41 8.34
C LEU A 24 13.03 5.91 8.05
N THR A 25 11.95 6.65 8.27
CA THR A 25 11.88 8.10 7.98
C THR A 25 12.94 8.90 8.74
N GLY A 26 13.36 8.44 9.92
CA GLY A 26 14.47 9.06 10.66
C GLY A 26 15.81 9.14 9.89
N HIS A 27 15.96 8.37 8.82
CA HIS A 27 17.16 8.30 7.97
C HIS A 27 16.92 8.91 6.58
N ALA A 28 15.74 9.48 6.32
CA ALA A 28 15.37 10.10 5.05
C ALA A 28 15.15 11.61 5.21
N ARG A 29 15.38 12.36 4.13
CA ARG A 29 15.00 13.77 4.02
C ARG A 29 13.71 13.97 3.23
N GLY A 30 13.26 12.95 2.51
CA GLY A 30 12.01 12.98 1.77
C GLY A 30 11.30 11.63 1.80
N VAL A 31 9.96 11.64 1.97
CA VAL A 31 9.09 10.47 1.84
C VAL A 31 8.13 10.67 0.67
N VAL A 32 8.05 9.70 -0.22
CA VAL A 32 7.41 9.82 -1.52
C VAL A 32 6.32 8.76 -1.69
N ARG A 33 5.06 9.16 -1.83
CA ARG A 33 3.96 8.29 -2.30
C ARG A 33 3.95 8.28 -3.82
N PHE A 34 3.95 7.11 -4.41
CA PHE A 34 4.10 6.95 -5.86
C PHE A 34 2.90 6.33 -6.58
N GLN A 35 1.94 5.75 -5.85
CA GLN A 35 0.76 5.11 -6.44
C GLN A 35 -0.41 5.05 -5.44
N GLY A 36 -1.58 4.59 -5.92
CA GLY A 36 -2.81 4.51 -5.14
C GLY A 36 -3.50 5.87 -5.01
N GLY A 37 -4.19 6.05 -3.93
CA GLY A 37 -4.88 7.27 -3.57
C GLY A 37 -5.23 7.24 -2.08
N HIS A 38 -6.30 7.91 -1.68
CA HIS A 38 -6.77 7.92 -0.29
C HIS A 38 -7.49 6.63 0.15
N ASN A 39 -7.41 5.57 -0.67
CA ASN A 39 -7.83 4.21 -0.28
C ASN A 39 -6.82 3.48 0.62
N ALA A 40 -5.60 3.99 0.75
CA ALA A 40 -4.64 3.49 1.73
C ALA A 40 -5.03 3.88 3.17
N GLY A 41 -4.51 3.16 4.16
CA GLY A 41 -4.68 3.49 5.57
C GLY A 41 -3.41 3.08 6.32
N HIS A 42 -2.48 4.04 6.49
CA HIS A 42 -1.24 3.84 7.23
C HIS A 42 -1.44 4.29 8.67
N THR A 43 -1.59 3.32 9.56
CA THR A 43 -1.71 3.59 10.99
C THR A 43 -0.33 3.72 11.61
N LEU A 44 -0.09 4.84 12.27
CA LEU A 44 1.13 5.16 13.00
C LEU A 44 0.80 5.27 14.48
N VAL A 45 1.64 4.68 15.31
CA VAL A 45 1.54 4.76 16.77
C VAL A 45 2.83 5.38 17.29
N ILE A 46 2.73 6.57 17.85
CA ILE A 46 3.87 7.31 18.43
C ILE A 46 3.53 7.58 19.89
N GLY A 47 4.14 6.81 20.80
CA GLY A 47 3.76 6.81 22.21
C GLY A 47 2.29 6.39 22.36
N SER A 48 1.45 7.26 22.93
CA SER A 48 0.00 7.02 23.09
C SER A 48 -0.86 7.55 21.94
N ALA A 49 -0.27 8.33 21.02
CA ALA A 49 -1.00 8.93 19.92
C ALA A 49 -1.10 7.96 18.72
N LYS A 50 -2.33 7.76 18.21
CA LYS A 50 -2.61 6.99 17.01
C LYS A 50 -3.06 7.92 15.90
N THR A 51 -2.33 7.93 14.79
CA THR A 51 -2.66 8.70 13.56
C THR A 51 -2.87 7.76 12.40
N VAL A 52 -3.91 7.99 11.61
CA VAL A 52 -4.16 7.22 10.38
C VAL A 52 -4.02 8.17 9.20
N LEU A 53 -3.06 7.88 8.32
CA LEU A 53 -2.81 8.62 7.09
C LEU A 53 -3.35 7.86 5.89
N HIS A 54 -4.00 8.57 4.98
CA HIS A 54 -4.62 7.98 3.80
C HIS A 54 -3.88 8.36 2.51
N LEU A 55 -3.57 9.64 2.33
CA LEU A 55 -2.96 10.18 1.12
C LEU A 55 -1.58 10.79 1.39
N ILE A 56 -1.44 11.51 2.49
CA ILE A 56 -0.20 12.17 2.89
C ILE A 56 0.84 11.11 3.31
N PRO A 57 2.11 11.21 2.82
CA PRO A 57 3.17 10.29 3.23
C PRO A 57 3.43 10.29 4.75
N SER A 58 3.79 9.14 5.29
CA SER A 58 4.04 8.94 6.73
C SER A 58 5.12 9.87 7.31
N GLY A 59 6.02 10.35 6.47
CA GLY A 59 7.08 11.30 6.84
C GLY A 59 6.59 12.64 7.39
N ILE A 60 5.32 12.99 7.22
CA ILE A 60 4.77 14.27 7.70
C ILE A 60 4.88 14.44 9.22
N LEU A 61 4.93 13.33 9.98
CA LEU A 61 5.06 13.34 11.42
C LEU A 61 6.51 13.64 11.90
N HIS A 62 7.48 13.69 10.98
CA HIS A 62 8.89 14.03 11.26
C HIS A 62 9.18 15.46 10.77
N PRO A 63 9.48 16.43 11.66
CA PRO A 63 9.55 17.86 11.31
C PRO A 63 10.54 18.21 10.18
N GLU A 64 11.65 17.48 10.09
CA GLU A 64 12.73 17.73 9.12
C GLU A 64 12.53 17.04 7.77
N VAL A 65 11.38 16.36 7.56
CA VAL A 65 11.14 15.53 6.39
C VAL A 65 10.13 16.21 5.46
N HIS A 66 10.44 16.26 4.18
CA HIS A 66 9.52 16.73 3.14
C HIS A 66 8.73 15.57 2.56
N CYS A 67 7.44 15.75 2.34
CA CYS A 67 6.53 14.75 1.81
C CYS A 67 6.19 15.06 0.35
N TYR A 68 6.35 14.06 -0.51
CA TYR A 68 6.06 14.17 -1.93
C TYR A 68 4.94 13.21 -2.34
N ILE A 69 4.02 13.71 -3.16
CA ILE A 69 2.98 12.89 -3.81
C ILE A 69 3.24 12.92 -5.31
N GLY A 70 3.69 11.77 -5.84
CA GLY A 70 4.08 11.60 -7.24
C GLY A 70 2.87 11.48 -8.18
N ASN A 71 3.12 11.67 -9.48
CA ASN A 71 2.12 11.65 -10.55
C ASN A 71 1.39 10.31 -10.73
N GLY A 72 1.88 9.24 -10.11
CA GLY A 72 1.21 7.94 -10.09
C GLY A 72 0.02 7.87 -9.14
N VAL A 73 -0.08 8.81 -8.19
CA VAL A 73 -1.18 8.88 -7.22
C VAL A 73 -2.40 9.58 -7.84
N VAL A 74 -3.59 9.01 -7.64
CA VAL A 74 -4.85 9.71 -7.95
C VAL A 74 -5.31 10.50 -6.72
N VAL A 75 -5.50 11.81 -6.88
CA VAL A 75 -5.69 12.74 -5.76
C VAL A 75 -7.13 13.22 -5.69
N SER A 76 -7.77 13.02 -4.54
CA SER A 76 -8.98 13.75 -4.18
C SER A 76 -8.59 15.06 -3.50
N PRO A 77 -8.85 16.24 -4.11
CA PRO A 77 -8.54 17.53 -3.50
C PRO A 77 -9.18 17.71 -2.14
N GLN A 78 -10.42 17.26 -1.99
CA GLN A 78 -11.15 17.34 -0.74
C GLN A 78 -10.50 16.46 0.34
N ALA A 79 -10.24 15.17 0.04
CA ALA A 79 -9.63 14.27 1.00
C ALA A 79 -8.23 14.72 1.44
N LEU A 80 -7.44 15.27 0.51
CA LEU A 80 -6.13 15.85 0.82
C LEU A 80 -6.25 16.99 1.82
N LEU A 81 -7.17 17.94 1.58
CA LEU A 81 -7.34 19.10 2.47
C LEU A 81 -7.93 18.72 3.83
N GLU A 82 -8.85 17.75 3.88
CA GLU A 82 -9.38 17.22 5.14
C GLU A 82 -8.27 16.58 5.99
N GLU A 83 -7.34 15.87 5.36
CA GLU A 83 -6.19 15.26 6.04
C GLU A 83 -5.18 16.33 6.50
N VAL A 84 -4.92 17.36 5.70
CA VAL A 84 -4.11 18.54 6.06
C VAL A 84 -4.72 19.27 7.26
N ASP A 85 -6.03 19.54 7.23
CA ASP A 85 -6.73 20.23 8.32
C ASP A 85 -6.69 19.41 9.62
N THR A 86 -6.87 18.09 9.53
CA THR A 86 -6.79 17.18 10.66
C THR A 86 -5.39 17.18 11.30
N LEU A 87 -4.35 17.08 10.49
CA LEU A 87 -2.96 17.09 10.96
C LEU A 87 -2.59 18.42 11.59
N THR A 88 -2.98 19.53 10.94
CA THR A 88 -2.73 20.89 11.45
C THR A 88 -3.46 21.11 12.78
N GLY A 89 -4.72 20.64 12.88
CA GLY A 89 -5.49 20.70 14.13
C GLY A 89 -4.88 19.85 15.26
N ALA A 90 -4.14 18.81 14.91
CA ALA A 90 -3.36 18.00 15.86
C ALA A 90 -1.96 18.59 16.18
N GLY A 91 -1.64 19.78 15.67
CA GLY A 91 -0.37 20.46 15.93
C GLY A 91 0.79 20.04 15.04
N VAL A 92 0.54 19.28 13.98
CA VAL A 92 1.56 18.93 12.99
C VAL A 92 1.76 20.10 12.03
N GLU A 93 3.01 20.55 11.86
CA GLU A 93 3.35 21.54 10.87
C GLU A 93 3.32 20.91 9.47
N VAL A 94 2.31 21.27 8.67
CA VAL A 94 2.09 20.72 7.32
C VAL A 94 2.51 21.72 6.24
N ALA A 95 2.34 23.01 6.50
CA ALA A 95 2.61 24.07 5.53
C ALA A 95 4.05 24.06 5.03
N GLY A 96 4.23 24.11 3.71
CA GLY A 96 5.57 24.08 3.08
C GLY A 96 6.29 22.74 3.11
N ARG A 97 5.68 21.70 3.68
CA ARG A 97 6.30 20.35 3.82
C ARG A 97 5.65 19.28 2.94
N ILE A 98 4.64 19.64 2.16
CA ILE A 98 4.01 18.75 1.18
C ILE A 98 4.17 19.33 -0.22
N SER A 99 4.61 18.49 -1.16
CA SER A 99 4.58 18.78 -2.58
C SER A 99 3.81 17.71 -3.34
N VAL A 100 2.83 18.14 -4.13
CA VAL A 100 1.98 17.25 -4.93
C VAL A 100 2.27 17.51 -6.40
N SER A 101 2.51 16.44 -7.16
CA SER A 101 2.78 16.59 -8.60
C SER A 101 1.61 17.22 -9.33
N GLU A 102 1.88 18.25 -10.11
CA GLU A 102 0.92 18.90 -10.99
C GLU A 102 0.28 17.93 -12.02
N ALA A 103 0.95 16.80 -12.30
CA ALA A 103 0.49 15.77 -13.21
C ALA A 103 -0.38 14.68 -12.54
N CYS A 104 -0.66 14.75 -11.25
CA CYS A 104 -1.57 13.81 -10.57
C CYS A 104 -2.98 13.90 -11.18
N PRO A 105 -3.61 12.75 -11.52
CA PRO A 105 -5.03 12.73 -11.89
C PRO A 105 -5.90 13.09 -10.68
N VAL A 106 -7.00 13.82 -10.95
CA VAL A 106 -7.95 14.28 -9.95
C VAL A 106 -9.12 13.30 -9.83
N ILE A 107 -9.46 12.93 -8.61
CA ILE A 107 -10.71 12.21 -8.32
C ILE A 107 -11.84 13.21 -8.23
N LEU A 108 -12.85 13.03 -9.07
CA LEU A 108 -14.07 13.84 -9.13
C LEU A 108 -15.24 13.14 -8.44
N PRO A 109 -16.32 13.84 -8.06
CA PRO A 109 -17.54 13.21 -7.56
C PRO A 109 -18.13 12.13 -8.48
N SER A 110 -17.99 12.31 -9.80
CA SER A 110 -18.42 11.32 -10.80
C SER A 110 -17.63 10.00 -10.75
N HIS A 111 -16.34 10.04 -10.40
CA HIS A 111 -15.56 8.81 -10.18
C HIS A 111 -16.09 8.02 -8.98
N ILE A 112 -16.46 8.71 -7.90
CA ILE A 112 -17.06 8.09 -6.71
C ILE A 112 -18.40 7.47 -7.06
N ALA A 113 -19.27 8.20 -7.78
CA ALA A 113 -20.57 7.70 -8.23
C ALA A 113 -20.44 6.45 -9.12
N LEU A 114 -19.49 6.45 -10.06
CA LEU A 114 -19.21 5.29 -10.92
C LEU A 114 -18.69 4.09 -10.13
N ASP A 115 -17.79 4.27 -9.16
CA ASP A 115 -17.24 3.21 -8.32
C ASP A 115 -18.37 2.53 -7.53
N GLN A 116 -19.22 3.33 -6.90
CA GLN A 116 -20.38 2.86 -6.13
C GLN A 116 -21.42 2.14 -7.01
N ALA A 117 -21.74 2.70 -8.19
CA ALA A 117 -22.69 2.11 -9.12
C ALA A 117 -22.19 0.76 -9.67
N ARG A 118 -20.88 0.64 -9.97
CA ARG A 118 -20.24 -0.60 -10.42
C ARG A 118 -20.31 -1.69 -9.37
N GLU A 119 -19.98 -1.37 -8.12
CA GLU A 119 -20.03 -2.32 -7.00
C GLU A 119 -21.49 -2.75 -6.73
N ALA A 120 -22.44 -1.83 -6.78
CA ALA A 120 -23.85 -2.14 -6.60
C ALA A 120 -24.38 -3.10 -7.69
N ALA A 121 -23.99 -2.87 -8.96
CA ALA A 121 -24.42 -3.69 -10.10
C ALA A 121 -23.85 -5.12 -10.08
N LYS A 122 -22.69 -5.36 -9.45
CA LYS A 122 -22.06 -6.69 -9.37
C LYS A 122 -22.71 -7.66 -8.38
N GLY A 123 -23.53 -7.20 -7.45
CA GLY A 123 -24.17 -8.05 -6.46
C GLY A 123 -23.19 -8.89 -5.64
N GLU A 124 -23.27 -10.22 -5.74
CA GLU A 124 -22.35 -11.15 -5.05
C GLU A 124 -20.94 -11.15 -5.63
N GLY A 125 -20.77 -10.78 -6.91
CA GLY A 125 -19.48 -10.70 -7.60
C GLY A 125 -18.68 -9.43 -7.31
N LYS A 126 -18.95 -8.72 -6.21
CA LYS A 126 -18.23 -7.50 -5.82
C LYS A 126 -16.75 -7.74 -5.64
N ILE A 127 -15.94 -6.82 -6.15
CA ILE A 127 -14.49 -6.79 -5.88
C ILE A 127 -14.25 -6.40 -4.42
N GLY A 128 -15.14 -5.59 -3.86
CA GLY A 128 -15.00 -5.06 -2.50
C GLY A 128 -14.17 -3.77 -2.47
N THR A 129 -14.37 -2.89 -3.44
CA THR A 129 -13.68 -1.58 -3.49
C THR A 129 -13.97 -0.73 -2.25
N THR A 130 -13.21 0.33 -2.06
CA THR A 130 -13.44 1.30 -0.99
C THR A 130 -14.56 2.30 -1.32
N GLY A 131 -15.10 2.30 -2.55
CA GLY A 131 -16.10 3.25 -3.02
C GLY A 131 -15.62 4.70 -3.14
N ARG A 132 -14.30 4.90 -3.24
CA ARG A 132 -13.64 6.23 -3.23
C ARG A 132 -13.27 6.74 -4.62
N GLY A 133 -13.72 6.07 -5.68
CA GLY A 133 -13.49 6.49 -7.06
C GLY A 133 -12.08 6.25 -7.59
N ILE A 134 -11.27 5.43 -6.93
CA ILE A 134 -9.88 5.15 -7.31
C ILE A 134 -9.82 4.50 -8.69
N GLY A 135 -10.57 3.41 -8.90
CA GLY A 135 -10.59 2.67 -10.16
C GLY A 135 -11.01 3.54 -11.34
N PRO A 136 -12.17 4.21 -11.30
CA PRO A 136 -12.60 5.12 -12.36
C PRO A 136 -11.61 6.25 -12.67
N ALA A 137 -10.91 6.79 -11.66
CA ALA A 137 -9.88 7.82 -11.90
C ALA A 137 -8.65 7.26 -12.63
N TYR A 138 -8.20 6.03 -12.34
CA TYR A 138 -7.15 5.35 -13.11
C TYR A 138 -7.62 4.98 -14.53
N GLU A 139 -8.87 4.57 -14.71
CA GLU A 139 -9.46 4.34 -16.01
C GLU A 139 -9.40 5.61 -16.88
N ASP A 140 -9.80 6.74 -16.33
CA ASP A 140 -9.74 8.02 -17.03
C ASP A 140 -8.32 8.47 -17.35
N LYS A 141 -7.36 8.21 -16.45
CA LYS A 141 -5.94 8.43 -16.72
C LYS A 141 -5.48 7.64 -17.94
N ALA A 142 -5.79 6.33 -18.00
CA ALA A 142 -5.41 5.45 -19.10
C ALA A 142 -6.14 5.81 -20.41
N ALA A 143 -7.41 6.20 -20.33
CA ALA A 143 -8.22 6.68 -21.45
C ALA A 143 -7.82 8.08 -21.93
N ARG A 144 -6.96 8.79 -21.22
CA ARG A 144 -6.47 10.15 -21.51
C ARG A 144 -7.54 11.25 -21.48
N ARG A 145 -8.67 11.02 -20.78
CA ARG A 145 -9.71 12.02 -20.50
C ARG A 145 -9.61 12.58 -19.07
N GLY A 146 -8.72 12.02 -18.23
CA GLY A 146 -8.55 12.46 -16.84
C GLY A 146 -8.10 13.91 -16.72
N ILE A 147 -8.66 14.61 -15.74
CA ILE A 147 -8.25 15.95 -15.33
C ILE A 147 -7.04 15.83 -14.40
N ARG A 148 -6.00 16.66 -14.62
CA ARG A 148 -4.81 16.74 -13.78
C ARG A 148 -4.87 17.93 -12.83
N LEU A 149 -4.13 17.88 -11.72
CA LEU A 149 -4.10 18.98 -10.76
C LEU A 149 -3.75 20.33 -11.40
N GLN A 150 -2.82 20.39 -12.35
CA GLN A 150 -2.47 21.61 -13.07
C GLN A 150 -3.67 22.24 -13.82
N ASP A 151 -4.63 21.43 -14.25
CA ASP A 151 -5.80 21.92 -15.00
C ASP A 151 -6.75 22.75 -14.10
N LEU A 152 -6.74 22.46 -12.78
CA LEU A 152 -7.61 23.13 -11.81
C LEU A 152 -7.36 24.63 -11.69
N PHE A 153 -6.17 25.08 -12.10
CA PHE A 153 -5.75 26.48 -11.95
C PHE A 153 -6.15 27.36 -13.13
N PHE A 154 -6.83 26.78 -14.14
CA PHE A 154 -7.29 27.48 -15.34
C PHE A 154 -8.78 27.19 -15.56
N ARG A 155 -9.63 28.11 -15.09
CA ARG A 155 -11.11 27.93 -15.08
C ARG A 155 -11.69 27.47 -16.42
N GLU A 156 -11.32 28.09 -17.51
CA GLU A 156 -11.86 27.74 -18.84
C GLU A 156 -11.43 26.36 -19.30
N ARG A 157 -10.14 26.02 -19.08
CA ARG A 157 -9.61 24.68 -19.38
C ARG A 157 -10.28 23.60 -18.53
N LEU A 158 -10.43 23.88 -17.23
CA LEU A 158 -11.12 22.96 -16.32
C LEU A 158 -12.57 22.77 -16.74
N ALA A 159 -13.30 23.85 -17.04
CA ALA A 159 -14.70 23.76 -17.44
C ALA A 159 -14.89 22.94 -18.72
N ALA A 160 -14.03 23.15 -19.73
CA ALA A 160 -14.08 22.38 -20.97
C ALA A 160 -13.85 20.87 -20.75
N LYS A 161 -12.76 20.52 -20.05
CA LYS A 161 -12.43 19.11 -19.74
C LYS A 161 -13.49 18.46 -18.84
N LEU A 162 -13.98 19.17 -17.82
CA LEU A 162 -15.02 18.67 -16.93
C LEU A 162 -16.32 18.40 -17.69
N GLY A 163 -16.68 19.25 -18.64
CA GLY A 163 -17.84 19.04 -19.52
C GLY A 163 -17.73 17.73 -20.27
N GLU A 164 -16.60 17.47 -20.92
CA GLU A 164 -16.35 16.22 -21.68
C GLU A 164 -16.40 14.98 -20.75
N VAL A 165 -15.76 15.07 -19.59
CA VAL A 165 -15.74 13.95 -18.63
C VAL A 165 -17.13 13.65 -18.08
N LEU A 166 -17.88 14.69 -17.67
CA LEU A 166 -19.23 14.51 -17.11
C LEU A 166 -20.25 14.09 -18.16
N ASP A 167 -20.12 14.51 -19.42
CA ASP A 167 -20.97 14.02 -20.49
C ASP A 167 -20.89 12.49 -20.59
N PHE A 168 -19.67 11.95 -20.63
CA PHE A 168 -19.44 10.51 -20.66
C PHE A 168 -19.89 9.81 -19.36
N HIS A 169 -19.47 10.30 -18.20
CA HIS A 169 -19.80 9.67 -16.91
C HIS A 169 -21.29 9.66 -16.64
N ASN A 170 -21.97 10.77 -16.88
CA ASN A 170 -23.40 10.89 -16.67
C ASN A 170 -24.19 10.03 -17.65
N PHE A 171 -23.70 9.86 -18.89
CA PHE A 171 -24.29 8.90 -19.83
C PHE A 171 -24.24 7.48 -19.25
N VAL A 172 -23.07 7.06 -18.74
CA VAL A 172 -22.89 5.71 -18.16
C VAL A 172 -23.71 5.55 -16.89
N LEU A 173 -23.68 6.50 -15.97
CA LEU A 173 -24.46 6.47 -14.73
C LEU A 173 -25.95 6.32 -15.04
N LYS A 174 -26.50 7.17 -15.89
CA LYS A 174 -27.93 7.19 -16.19
C LYS A 174 -28.38 5.98 -17.02
N ASN A 175 -27.68 5.68 -18.12
CA ASN A 175 -28.19 4.76 -19.12
C ASN A 175 -27.74 3.30 -18.90
N TYR A 176 -26.59 3.11 -18.25
CA TYR A 176 -26.09 1.75 -17.97
C TYR A 176 -26.39 1.30 -16.54
N PHE A 177 -26.18 2.17 -15.55
CA PHE A 177 -26.37 1.82 -14.14
C PHE A 177 -27.73 2.26 -13.56
N SER A 178 -28.51 3.06 -14.28
CA SER A 178 -29.74 3.68 -13.75
C SER A 178 -29.49 4.43 -12.43
N ALA A 179 -28.36 5.10 -12.33
CA ALA A 179 -27.90 5.85 -11.16
C ALA A 179 -28.03 7.37 -11.41
N ASP A 180 -27.97 8.12 -10.32
CA ASP A 180 -28.03 9.59 -10.38
C ASP A 180 -26.81 10.18 -11.10
N THR A 181 -27.07 11.26 -11.84
CA THR A 181 -26.03 12.03 -12.54
C THR A 181 -25.38 13.06 -11.62
N VAL A 182 -24.17 13.49 -11.99
CA VAL A 182 -23.41 14.50 -11.27
C VAL A 182 -23.58 15.87 -11.94
N ASP A 183 -23.91 16.89 -11.16
CA ASP A 183 -24.12 18.25 -11.66
C ASP A 183 -22.82 18.92 -12.04
N PHE A 184 -22.78 19.50 -13.25
CA PHE A 184 -21.59 20.17 -13.80
C PHE A 184 -21.23 21.43 -13.03
N GLN A 185 -22.20 22.34 -12.83
CA GLN A 185 -21.94 23.66 -12.25
C GLN A 185 -21.48 23.54 -10.81
N LYS A 186 -22.16 22.70 -10.03
CA LYS A 186 -21.80 22.41 -8.65
C LYS A 186 -20.40 21.82 -8.56
N THR A 187 -20.07 20.84 -9.40
CA THR A 187 -18.75 20.19 -9.41
C THR A 187 -17.65 21.19 -9.78
N LEU A 188 -17.87 22.03 -10.80
CA LEU A 188 -16.92 23.05 -11.20
C LEU A 188 -16.60 24.04 -10.08
N GLU A 189 -17.62 24.55 -9.41
CA GLU A 189 -17.46 25.54 -8.33
C GLU A 189 -16.76 24.93 -7.10
N GLU A 190 -17.13 23.70 -6.71
CA GLU A 190 -16.49 22.98 -5.61
C GLU A 190 -15.01 22.74 -5.90
N VAL A 191 -14.67 22.22 -7.09
CA VAL A 191 -13.29 21.94 -7.48
C VAL A 191 -12.45 23.20 -7.55
N LEU A 192 -12.98 24.32 -8.09
CA LEU A 192 -12.28 25.61 -8.13
C LEU A 192 -11.98 26.14 -6.73
N LYS A 193 -12.94 26.03 -5.80
CA LYS A 193 -12.74 26.43 -4.41
C LYS A 193 -11.62 25.63 -3.72
N LEU A 194 -11.57 24.32 -3.96
CA LEU A 194 -10.51 23.46 -3.42
C LEU A 194 -9.16 23.77 -4.07
N ALA A 195 -9.14 24.10 -5.38
CA ALA A 195 -7.93 24.40 -6.14
C ALA A 195 -7.12 25.55 -5.54
N GLU A 196 -7.77 26.61 -5.03
CA GLU A 196 -7.07 27.72 -4.40
C GLU A 196 -6.28 27.31 -3.16
N ARG A 197 -6.85 26.41 -2.36
CA ARG A 197 -6.19 25.91 -1.13
C ARG A 197 -5.03 24.96 -1.41
N ILE A 198 -5.14 24.14 -2.45
CA ILE A 198 -4.08 23.17 -2.79
C ILE A 198 -2.96 23.79 -3.64
N ARG A 199 -3.17 24.93 -4.29
CA ARG A 199 -2.20 25.59 -5.17
C ARG A 199 -0.80 25.72 -4.56
N PRO A 200 -0.62 26.11 -3.28
CA PRO A 200 0.70 26.25 -2.67
C PRO A 200 1.46 24.92 -2.54
N MET A 201 0.77 23.78 -2.59
CA MET A 201 1.34 22.44 -2.47
C MET A 201 1.66 21.82 -3.83
N VAL A 202 1.22 22.40 -4.95
CA VAL A 202 1.36 21.77 -6.27
C VAL A 202 2.62 22.26 -6.98
N GLY A 203 3.38 21.31 -7.55
CA GLY A 203 4.60 21.64 -8.28
C GLY A 203 5.19 20.48 -9.08
N ASP A 204 6.38 20.72 -9.64
CA ASP A 204 7.16 19.74 -10.41
C ASP A 204 7.90 18.77 -9.48
N VAL A 205 7.19 17.75 -8.98
CA VAL A 205 7.76 16.75 -8.07
C VAL A 205 8.92 15.97 -8.71
N PRO A 206 8.88 15.53 -9.98
CA PRO A 206 10.03 14.90 -10.62
C PRO A 206 11.32 15.72 -10.51
N ARG A 207 11.24 17.01 -10.78
CA ARG A 207 12.38 17.93 -10.65
C ARG A 207 12.82 18.07 -9.19
N MET A 208 11.91 18.22 -8.26
CA MET A 208 12.23 18.33 -6.83
C MET A 208 12.98 17.10 -6.32
N LEU A 209 12.53 15.89 -6.70
CA LEU A 209 13.19 14.62 -6.34
C LEU A 209 14.57 14.48 -6.98
N PHE A 210 14.72 14.89 -8.24
CA PHE A 210 16.02 14.93 -8.91
C PHE A 210 17.01 15.85 -8.19
N GLU A 211 16.57 17.04 -7.79
CA GLU A 211 17.39 18.01 -7.07
C GLU A 211 17.76 17.50 -5.66
N ALA A 212 16.80 16.89 -4.93
CA ALA A 212 17.05 16.27 -3.62
C ALA A 212 18.11 15.18 -3.71
N ASN A 213 18.00 14.28 -4.70
CA ASN A 213 18.98 13.22 -4.92
C ASN A 213 20.39 13.80 -5.26
N ARG A 214 20.45 14.89 -6.06
CA ARG A 214 21.73 15.57 -6.37
C ARG A 214 22.39 16.22 -5.15
N ARG A 215 21.60 16.65 -4.16
CA ARG A 215 22.13 17.15 -2.88
C ARG A 215 22.60 16.03 -1.96
N GLY A 216 22.46 14.76 -2.37
CA GLY A 216 22.83 13.60 -1.54
C GLY A 216 21.79 13.25 -0.48
N GLU A 217 20.57 13.73 -0.61
CA GLU A 217 19.47 13.46 0.31
C GLU A 217 18.88 12.06 0.09
N ASN A 218 18.74 11.29 1.15
CA ASN A 218 18.08 9.99 1.10
C ASN A 218 16.57 10.15 0.92
N LEU A 219 16.01 9.41 -0.03
CA LEU A 219 14.56 9.36 -0.29
C LEU A 219 13.99 7.99 0.09
N LEU A 220 12.82 8.00 0.72
CA LEU A 220 12.05 6.82 1.09
C LEU A 220 10.78 6.77 0.24
N PHE A 221 10.68 5.80 -0.66
CA PHE A 221 9.50 5.60 -1.50
C PHE A 221 8.51 4.68 -0.77
N GLU A 222 7.37 5.24 -0.40
CA GLU A 222 6.32 4.59 0.39
C GLU A 222 5.25 4.01 -0.52
N GLY A 223 5.22 2.67 -0.67
CA GLY A 223 4.18 1.95 -1.38
C GLY A 223 2.90 1.83 -0.56
N ALA A 224 1.78 1.75 -1.25
CA ALA A 224 0.47 1.42 -0.69
C ALA A 224 0.00 0.07 -1.22
N GLN A 225 -0.99 -0.54 -0.57
CA GLN A 225 -1.48 -1.89 -0.86
C GLN A 225 -0.35 -2.95 -0.77
N GLY A 226 -0.36 -3.95 -1.63
CA GLY A 226 0.67 -4.99 -1.67
C GLY A 226 0.78 -5.59 -3.07
N THR A 227 1.85 -6.33 -3.34
CA THR A 227 2.17 -6.90 -4.65
C THR A 227 1.05 -7.78 -5.21
N LEU A 228 0.38 -8.55 -4.35
CA LEU A 228 -0.71 -9.44 -4.78
C LEU A 228 -2.03 -8.69 -5.08
N LEU A 229 -2.06 -7.37 -4.83
CA LEU A 229 -3.12 -6.44 -5.24
C LEU A 229 -2.73 -5.60 -6.46
N ASP A 230 -1.56 -5.78 -7.04
CA ASP A 230 -1.11 -5.05 -8.24
C ASP A 230 -2.02 -5.35 -9.42
N ILE A 231 -2.35 -4.32 -10.24
CA ILE A 231 -3.27 -4.47 -11.38
C ILE A 231 -2.78 -5.46 -12.42
N ASP A 232 -1.46 -5.57 -12.63
CA ASP A 232 -0.86 -6.42 -13.66
C ASP A 232 -0.38 -7.77 -13.09
N HIS A 233 0.14 -7.77 -11.86
CA HIS A 233 0.85 -8.89 -11.25
C HIS A 233 0.09 -9.56 -10.11
N GLY A 234 -1.00 -8.96 -9.63
CA GLY A 234 -1.79 -9.48 -8.54
C GLY A 234 -2.82 -10.54 -8.95
N THR A 235 -3.69 -10.87 -8.01
CA THR A 235 -4.77 -11.85 -8.19
C THR A 235 -5.97 -11.24 -8.92
N TYR A 236 -5.75 -10.76 -10.16
CA TYR A 236 -6.77 -10.17 -11.00
C TYR A 236 -7.97 -11.11 -11.20
N PRO A 237 -9.24 -10.65 -11.11
CA PRO A 237 -9.66 -9.24 -11.01
C PRO A 237 -9.77 -8.67 -9.57
N PHE A 238 -9.42 -9.44 -8.54
CA PHE A 238 -9.48 -9.03 -7.13
C PHE A 238 -8.23 -8.25 -6.72
N VAL A 239 -8.03 -7.10 -7.34
CA VAL A 239 -6.84 -6.23 -7.21
C VAL A 239 -7.25 -4.76 -7.07
N THR A 240 -6.29 -3.89 -6.73
CA THR A 240 -6.45 -2.44 -6.88
C THR A 240 -6.19 -2.02 -8.33
N SER A 241 -6.54 -0.79 -8.68
CA SER A 241 -6.37 -0.28 -10.05
C SER A 241 -5.02 0.39 -10.28
N SER A 242 -4.07 0.22 -9.38
CA SER A 242 -2.71 0.78 -9.50
C SER A 242 -1.65 -0.31 -9.51
N ASN A 243 -0.46 0.02 -10.04
CA ASN A 243 0.72 -0.81 -9.88
C ASN A 243 1.33 -0.60 -8.48
N CYS A 244 1.41 -1.69 -7.70
CA CYS A 244 1.88 -1.70 -6.32
C CYS A 244 3.33 -2.19 -6.18
N VAL A 245 3.95 -2.56 -7.30
CA VAL A 245 5.32 -3.08 -7.36
C VAL A 245 6.37 -1.98 -7.29
N ALA A 246 7.60 -2.34 -6.91
CA ALA A 246 8.70 -1.38 -6.73
C ALA A 246 9.00 -0.57 -8.01
N GLY A 247 8.89 -1.17 -9.19
CA GLY A 247 9.07 -0.48 -10.48
C GLY A 247 8.12 0.69 -10.69
N ALA A 248 6.94 0.67 -10.05
CA ALA A 248 5.98 1.76 -10.11
C ALA A 248 6.47 3.05 -9.44
N ALA A 249 7.44 2.97 -8.53
CA ALA A 249 8.05 4.16 -7.93
C ALA A 249 8.77 5.02 -8.99
N SER A 250 9.43 4.40 -9.96
CA SER A 250 10.06 5.11 -11.07
C SER A 250 9.04 5.87 -11.91
N ALA A 251 8.05 5.18 -12.46
CA ALA A 251 7.02 5.78 -13.33
C ALA A 251 6.10 6.74 -12.56
N GLY A 252 5.76 6.39 -11.31
CA GLY A 252 4.83 7.14 -10.48
C GLY A 252 5.40 8.44 -9.88
N CYS A 253 6.72 8.64 -9.93
CA CYS A 253 7.37 9.85 -9.42
C CYS A 253 8.25 10.54 -10.48
N GLY A 254 8.44 9.94 -11.65
CA GLY A 254 9.32 10.49 -12.68
C GLY A 254 10.81 10.42 -12.31
N VAL A 255 11.22 9.41 -11.52
CA VAL A 255 12.63 9.16 -11.19
C VAL A 255 13.18 8.01 -12.02
N GLY A 256 14.46 8.07 -12.38
CA GLY A 256 15.11 6.96 -13.10
C GLY A 256 15.17 5.69 -12.25
N PRO A 257 15.01 4.48 -12.83
CA PRO A 257 14.99 3.24 -12.07
C PRO A 257 16.30 2.96 -11.31
N GLN A 258 17.43 3.50 -11.79
CA GLN A 258 18.73 3.40 -11.12
C GLN A 258 18.83 4.15 -9.79
N LEU A 259 17.82 5.03 -9.50
CA LEU A 259 17.72 5.72 -8.22
C LEU A 259 16.94 4.92 -7.16
N LEU A 260 16.43 3.77 -7.50
CA LEU A 260 15.78 2.82 -6.58
C LEU A 260 16.83 1.82 -6.09
N HIS A 261 17.64 2.24 -5.11
CA HIS A 261 18.86 1.50 -4.73
C HIS A 261 18.57 0.25 -3.90
N TYR A 262 17.54 0.28 -3.07
CA TYR A 262 17.17 -0.82 -2.18
C TYR A 262 15.66 -1.03 -2.17
N VAL A 263 15.22 -2.26 -2.29
CA VAL A 263 13.80 -2.63 -2.19
C VAL A 263 13.57 -3.47 -0.94
N LEU A 264 12.89 -2.89 0.03
CA LEU A 264 12.47 -3.55 1.26
C LEU A 264 11.06 -4.13 1.10
N GLY A 265 10.95 -5.45 1.11
CA GLY A 265 9.68 -6.16 1.07
C GLY A 265 9.10 -6.33 2.47
N ILE A 266 7.90 -5.82 2.72
CA ILE A 266 7.22 -6.00 4.00
C ILE A 266 6.27 -7.19 3.89
N THR A 267 6.44 -8.17 4.78
CA THR A 267 5.61 -9.36 4.89
C THR A 267 5.17 -9.59 6.33
N LYS A 268 3.95 -10.04 6.57
CA LYS A 268 3.56 -10.55 7.89
C LYS A 268 4.14 -11.94 8.11
N ALA A 269 4.33 -12.32 9.36
CA ALA A 269 4.68 -13.69 9.75
C ALA A 269 3.56 -14.71 9.47
N TYR A 270 2.42 -14.30 8.97
CA TYR A 270 1.29 -15.06 8.46
C TYR A 270 0.65 -14.28 7.31
N THR A 271 -0.43 -14.78 6.72
CA THR A 271 -1.05 -14.09 5.58
C THR A 271 -2.43 -13.56 5.95
N THR A 272 -2.77 -12.37 5.43
CA THR A 272 -4.13 -11.82 5.55
C THR A 272 -4.62 -11.26 4.24
N ARG A 273 -5.95 -11.30 4.03
CA ARG A 273 -6.61 -10.73 2.87
C ARG A 273 -7.93 -10.04 3.26
N VAL A 274 -8.20 -8.88 2.66
CA VAL A 274 -9.49 -8.19 2.75
C VAL A 274 -10.27 -8.41 1.45
N GLY A 275 -11.58 -8.67 1.55
CA GLY A 275 -12.46 -8.81 0.39
C GLY A 275 -12.40 -10.17 -0.28
N GLY A 276 -12.92 -10.21 -1.50
CA GLY A 276 -13.07 -11.44 -2.28
C GLY A 276 -11.78 -11.96 -2.90
N GLY A 277 -11.91 -13.07 -3.60
CA GLY A 277 -10.83 -13.71 -4.34
C GLY A 277 -10.18 -14.88 -3.60
N PRO A 278 -9.38 -15.68 -4.31
CA PRO A 278 -8.78 -16.91 -3.79
C PRO A 278 -7.72 -16.63 -2.73
N PHE A 279 -7.66 -17.50 -1.73
CA PHE A 279 -6.70 -17.45 -0.64
C PHE A 279 -6.32 -18.88 -0.24
N PRO A 280 -5.34 -19.51 -0.93
CA PRO A 280 -5.06 -20.93 -0.75
C PRO A 280 -4.70 -21.33 0.68
N THR A 281 -3.97 -20.49 1.42
CA THR A 281 -3.55 -20.76 2.80
C THR A 281 -4.52 -20.28 3.87
N GLU A 282 -5.76 -19.93 3.51
CA GLU A 282 -6.79 -19.44 4.44
C GLU A 282 -7.15 -20.46 5.51
N LEU A 283 -7.43 -19.99 6.73
CA LEU A 283 -7.79 -20.79 7.88
C LEU A 283 -9.15 -20.35 8.45
N GLU A 284 -10.08 -21.30 8.54
CA GLU A 284 -11.40 -21.11 9.15
C GLU A 284 -11.53 -21.80 10.52
N ASP A 285 -10.41 -22.29 11.06
CA ASP A 285 -10.27 -23.05 12.29
C ASP A 285 -9.91 -22.19 13.53
N ASP A 286 -9.52 -22.85 14.63
CA ASP A 286 -9.10 -22.19 15.88
C ASP A 286 -7.84 -21.35 15.70
N VAL A 287 -6.91 -21.80 14.83
CA VAL A 287 -5.69 -21.05 14.52
C VAL A 287 -6.04 -19.77 13.74
N GLY A 288 -6.90 -19.85 12.74
CA GLY A 288 -7.41 -18.69 12.02
C GLY A 288 -8.06 -17.66 12.95
N ARG A 289 -8.87 -18.13 13.92
CA ARG A 289 -9.47 -17.26 14.96
C ARG A 289 -8.42 -16.64 15.89
N HIS A 290 -7.40 -17.39 16.28
CA HIS A 290 -6.28 -16.88 17.06
C HIS A 290 -5.56 -15.76 16.33
N LEU A 291 -5.18 -15.96 15.06
CA LEU A 291 -4.51 -14.96 14.22
C LEU A 291 -5.36 -13.68 14.09
N ALA A 292 -6.65 -13.83 13.82
CA ALA A 292 -7.57 -12.70 13.67
C ALA A 292 -7.71 -11.87 14.96
N THR A 293 -7.86 -12.55 16.09
CA THR A 293 -8.09 -11.91 17.39
C THR A 293 -6.81 -11.26 17.93
N ARG A 294 -5.73 -12.04 18.02
CA ARG A 294 -4.44 -11.56 18.56
C ARG A 294 -3.80 -10.54 17.63
N GLY A 295 -3.93 -10.74 16.31
CA GLY A 295 -3.47 -9.79 15.31
C GLY A 295 -4.33 -8.53 15.19
N ASN A 296 -5.50 -8.47 15.82
CA ASN A 296 -6.49 -7.40 15.64
C ASN A 296 -6.72 -7.11 14.15
N GLU A 297 -7.07 -8.18 13.40
CA GLU A 297 -7.10 -8.15 11.94
C GLU A 297 -8.40 -7.53 11.42
N PHE A 298 -8.45 -6.19 11.49
CA PHE A 298 -9.50 -5.36 10.91
C PHE A 298 -8.89 -4.29 10.02
N GLY A 299 -9.52 -3.99 8.89
CA GLY A 299 -9.05 -2.98 7.95
C GLY A 299 -9.09 -1.57 8.55
N ALA A 300 -7.95 -0.87 8.55
CA ALA A 300 -7.83 0.47 9.14
C ALA A 300 -8.79 1.50 8.50
N THR A 301 -9.10 1.34 7.22
CA THR A 301 -9.93 2.27 6.45
C THR A 301 -11.42 1.87 6.44
N THR A 302 -11.72 0.58 6.35
CA THR A 302 -13.09 0.08 6.14
C THR A 302 -13.67 -0.62 7.35
N GLY A 303 -12.87 -0.92 8.37
CA GLY A 303 -13.26 -1.71 9.55
C GLY A 303 -13.62 -3.17 9.24
N ARG A 304 -13.46 -3.64 7.99
CA ARG A 304 -13.78 -5.02 7.60
C ARG A 304 -12.82 -5.99 8.26
N ALA A 305 -13.32 -7.14 8.70
CA ALA A 305 -12.50 -8.24 9.15
C ALA A 305 -11.59 -8.73 8.00
N ARG A 306 -10.34 -9.05 8.33
CA ARG A 306 -9.40 -9.69 7.43
C ARG A 306 -9.52 -11.20 7.57
N ARG A 307 -9.54 -11.90 6.45
CA ARG A 307 -9.34 -13.34 6.36
C ARG A 307 -7.90 -13.62 6.74
N CYS A 308 -7.65 -14.68 7.52
CA CYS A 308 -6.32 -15.04 8.00
C CYS A 308 -5.90 -16.42 7.49
N GLY A 309 -4.63 -16.63 7.28
CA GLY A 309 -4.08 -17.89 6.82
C GLY A 309 -2.61 -18.06 7.16
N TRP A 310 -2.09 -19.27 6.92
CA TRP A 310 -0.69 -19.55 7.11
C TRP A 310 0.21 -18.71 6.22
N PHE A 311 1.47 -18.56 6.61
CA PHE A 311 2.48 -17.89 5.80
C PHE A 311 2.67 -18.61 4.47
N ASP A 312 2.58 -17.85 3.38
CA ASP A 312 2.66 -18.36 2.00
C ASP A 312 4.00 -17.95 1.37
N ALA A 313 4.99 -18.85 1.49
CA ALA A 313 6.32 -18.60 0.94
C ALA A 313 6.34 -18.69 -0.60
N ALA A 314 5.46 -19.49 -1.21
CA ALA A 314 5.34 -19.57 -2.67
C ALA A 314 4.81 -18.26 -3.26
N ALA A 315 3.84 -17.63 -2.60
CA ALA A 315 3.38 -16.29 -2.96
C ALA A 315 4.46 -15.22 -2.74
N LEU A 316 5.21 -15.31 -1.62
CA LEU A 316 6.31 -14.39 -1.34
C LEU A 316 7.43 -14.50 -2.37
N LYS A 317 7.80 -15.70 -2.84
CA LYS A 317 8.76 -15.87 -3.94
C LYS A 317 8.35 -15.10 -5.19
N ARG A 318 7.05 -15.15 -5.57
CA ARG A 318 6.54 -14.37 -6.71
C ARG A 318 6.72 -12.86 -6.47
N SER A 319 6.38 -12.40 -5.29
CA SER A 319 6.54 -10.99 -4.92
C SER A 319 8.00 -10.55 -4.92
N ILE A 320 8.91 -11.40 -4.45
CA ILE A 320 10.37 -11.15 -4.47
C ILE A 320 10.87 -10.99 -5.90
N GLN A 321 10.49 -11.89 -6.81
CA GLN A 321 10.90 -11.85 -8.22
C GLN A 321 10.43 -10.57 -8.92
N ILE A 322 9.14 -10.22 -8.75
CA ILE A 322 8.54 -9.06 -9.43
C ILE A 322 9.15 -7.75 -8.95
N ASN A 323 9.43 -7.64 -7.66
CA ASN A 323 9.92 -6.41 -7.05
C ASN A 323 11.46 -6.29 -7.04
N GLY A 324 12.20 -7.38 -7.26
CA GLY A 324 13.66 -7.38 -7.04
C GLY A 324 13.99 -7.07 -5.58
N VAL A 325 13.29 -7.73 -4.63
CA VAL A 325 13.44 -7.47 -3.19
C VAL A 325 14.88 -7.71 -2.74
N SER A 326 15.47 -6.71 -2.08
CA SER A 326 16.84 -6.73 -1.55
C SER A 326 16.91 -7.30 -0.13
N GLY A 327 15.86 -7.11 0.65
CA GLY A 327 15.71 -7.61 2.01
C GLY A 327 14.26 -7.59 2.45
N LEU A 328 13.94 -8.35 3.49
CA LEU A 328 12.60 -8.49 4.04
C LEU A 328 12.46 -7.79 5.40
N CYS A 329 11.29 -7.25 5.67
CA CYS A 329 10.83 -6.93 7.01
C CYS A 329 9.67 -7.86 7.37
N VAL A 330 9.87 -8.71 8.37
CA VAL A 330 8.81 -9.59 8.90
C VAL A 330 8.08 -8.87 10.02
N THR A 331 6.77 -8.71 9.88
CA THR A 331 5.93 -8.03 10.87
C THR A 331 5.02 -9.01 11.60
N LYS A 332 4.51 -8.59 12.77
CA LYS A 332 3.53 -9.35 13.54
C LYS A 332 3.99 -10.75 13.96
N LEU A 333 5.28 -10.93 14.23
CA LEU A 333 5.82 -12.18 14.74
C LEU A 333 5.17 -12.59 16.07
N ASP A 334 4.90 -11.61 16.92
CA ASP A 334 4.26 -11.71 18.22
C ASP A 334 2.86 -12.35 18.20
N VAL A 335 2.18 -12.30 17.07
CA VAL A 335 0.86 -12.91 16.90
C VAL A 335 0.94 -14.43 16.90
N LEU A 336 2.08 -15.00 16.53
CA LEU A 336 2.30 -16.45 16.49
C LEU A 336 2.69 -17.06 17.85
N ASP A 337 2.94 -16.23 18.88
CA ASP A 337 3.26 -16.71 20.23
C ASP A 337 2.15 -17.62 20.76
N GLY A 338 2.51 -18.80 21.26
CA GLY A 338 1.60 -19.78 21.83
C GLY A 338 0.95 -20.73 20.81
N VAL A 339 1.27 -20.61 19.51
CA VAL A 339 0.86 -21.60 18.51
C VAL A 339 1.84 -22.78 18.53
N GLU A 340 1.34 -23.98 18.82
CA GLU A 340 2.19 -25.17 19.02
C GLU A 340 2.87 -25.64 17.74
N THR A 341 2.13 -25.63 16.62
CA THR A 341 2.62 -26.05 15.30
C THR A 341 2.29 -24.98 14.27
N LEU A 342 3.30 -24.49 13.57
CA LEU A 342 3.19 -23.54 12.48
C LEU A 342 3.31 -24.27 11.14
N GLN A 343 2.68 -23.72 10.11
CA GLN A 343 2.82 -24.22 8.75
C GLN A 343 3.27 -23.11 7.81
N ILE A 344 4.19 -23.44 6.90
CA ILE A 344 4.61 -22.57 5.80
C ILE A 344 4.15 -23.19 4.49
N GLY A 345 3.37 -22.45 3.70
CA GLY A 345 3.01 -22.82 2.33
C GLY A 345 4.24 -22.75 1.44
N VAL A 346 4.79 -23.91 1.05
CA VAL A 346 6.04 -24.02 0.26
C VAL A 346 5.79 -24.17 -1.23
N GLY A 347 4.56 -24.47 -1.62
CA GLY A 347 4.12 -24.67 -3.00
C GLY A 347 2.64 -24.97 -3.08
N TYR A 348 2.18 -25.31 -4.28
CA TYR A 348 0.79 -25.68 -4.55
C TYR A 348 0.73 -26.93 -5.43
N LYS A 349 -0.38 -27.68 -5.31
CA LYS A 349 -0.82 -28.69 -6.28
C LYS A 349 -1.97 -28.16 -7.09
N VAL A 350 -1.91 -28.36 -8.40
CA VAL A 350 -2.98 -28.10 -9.36
C VAL A 350 -3.17 -29.36 -10.19
N GLY A 351 -4.16 -30.17 -9.84
CA GLY A 351 -4.31 -31.51 -10.41
C GLY A 351 -3.08 -32.39 -10.15
N ALA A 352 -2.35 -32.78 -11.21
CA ALA A 352 -1.12 -33.58 -11.10
C ALA A 352 0.18 -32.74 -11.10
N GLU A 353 0.08 -31.44 -11.30
CA GLU A 353 1.21 -30.53 -11.38
C GLU A 353 1.53 -29.94 -9.99
N ARG A 354 2.83 -29.75 -9.72
CA ARG A 354 3.32 -29.06 -8.53
C ARG A 354 3.97 -27.75 -8.92
N LEU A 355 3.54 -26.68 -8.26
CA LEU A 355 4.05 -25.33 -8.43
C LEU A 355 4.79 -24.90 -7.17
N ASP A 356 6.00 -24.38 -7.30
CA ASP A 356 6.81 -23.86 -6.19
C ASP A 356 6.71 -22.33 -6.05
N ILE A 357 5.85 -21.71 -6.87
CA ILE A 357 5.63 -20.27 -6.95
C ILE A 357 4.15 -19.99 -7.29
N LEU A 358 3.62 -18.84 -6.82
CA LEU A 358 2.24 -18.43 -7.09
C LEU A 358 1.97 -18.33 -8.59
N PRO A 359 0.90 -18.99 -9.11
CA PRO A 359 0.48 -18.80 -10.50
C PRO A 359 -0.12 -17.41 -10.73
N VAL A 360 -0.29 -17.05 -12.00
CA VAL A 360 -0.85 -15.74 -12.39
C VAL A 360 -2.37 -15.84 -12.49
N GLY A 361 -3.07 -14.84 -11.91
CA GLY A 361 -4.52 -14.70 -11.99
C GLY A 361 -5.29 -15.46 -10.91
N ALA A 362 -6.52 -15.01 -10.66
CA ALA A 362 -7.36 -15.58 -9.61
C ALA A 362 -7.90 -16.97 -9.98
N GLU A 363 -8.20 -17.19 -11.26
CA GLU A 363 -8.74 -18.47 -11.76
C GLU A 363 -7.76 -19.59 -11.47
N SER A 364 -6.49 -19.45 -11.89
CA SER A 364 -5.45 -20.45 -11.63
C SER A 364 -5.19 -20.63 -10.13
N LEU A 365 -5.25 -19.54 -9.36
CA LEU A 365 -5.00 -19.60 -7.92
C LEU A 365 -6.16 -20.29 -7.16
N SER A 366 -7.39 -20.21 -7.65
CA SER A 366 -8.55 -20.86 -7.03
C SER A 366 -8.52 -22.40 -7.14
N GLU A 367 -7.73 -22.93 -8.06
CA GLU A 367 -7.51 -24.38 -8.25
C GLU A 367 -6.33 -24.91 -7.43
N CYS A 368 -5.59 -24.02 -6.76
CA CYS A 368 -4.38 -24.38 -6.01
C CYS A 368 -4.72 -24.97 -4.63
N GLU A 369 -4.19 -26.17 -4.36
CA GLU A 369 -4.14 -26.78 -3.04
C GLU A 369 -2.75 -26.50 -2.43
N PRO A 370 -2.64 -25.82 -1.26
CA PRO A 370 -1.35 -25.49 -0.68
C PRO A 370 -0.62 -26.73 -0.15
N GLU A 371 0.68 -26.80 -0.40
CA GLU A 371 1.58 -27.76 0.23
C GLU A 371 2.30 -27.10 1.38
N TYR A 372 2.25 -27.74 2.54
CA TYR A 372 2.81 -27.18 3.77
C TYR A 372 4.06 -27.92 4.25
N GLU A 373 4.96 -27.14 4.85
CA GLU A 373 6.02 -27.63 5.73
C GLU A 373 5.64 -27.25 7.17
N GLU A 374 5.63 -28.25 8.06
CA GLU A 374 5.35 -28.05 9.49
C GLU A 374 6.62 -27.64 10.25
N ILE A 375 6.48 -26.65 11.13
CA ILE A 375 7.55 -26.15 11.98
C ILE A 375 7.04 -26.08 13.42
N PRO A 376 7.77 -26.64 14.41
CA PRO A 376 7.42 -26.46 15.81
C PRO A 376 7.40 -24.98 16.19
N GLY A 377 6.30 -24.56 16.81
CA GLY A 377 6.13 -23.20 17.31
C GLY A 377 6.89 -22.93 18.61
N TRP A 378 6.43 -21.95 19.36
CA TRP A 378 7.02 -21.55 20.63
C TRP A 378 5.95 -21.04 21.59
N SER A 379 6.21 -21.17 22.89
CA SER A 379 5.30 -20.75 23.97
C SER A 379 5.68 -19.40 24.59
N GLU A 380 6.96 -19.03 24.49
CA GLU A 380 7.50 -17.81 25.08
C GLU A 380 7.07 -16.58 24.29
N SER A 381 6.98 -15.45 24.95
CA SER A 381 6.59 -14.19 24.27
C SER A 381 7.73 -13.60 23.44
N THR A 382 7.41 -13.20 22.22
CA THR A 382 8.27 -12.38 21.36
C THR A 382 7.96 -10.87 21.45
N VAL A 383 6.88 -10.50 22.14
CA VAL A 383 6.41 -9.11 22.26
C VAL A 383 7.52 -8.20 22.81
N GLY A 384 7.81 -7.12 22.09
CA GLY A 384 8.78 -6.11 22.52
C GLY A 384 10.25 -6.54 22.47
N ALA A 385 10.58 -7.72 21.90
CA ALA A 385 11.96 -8.14 21.72
C ALA A 385 12.68 -7.17 20.77
N ARG A 386 13.88 -6.72 21.17
CA ARG A 386 14.72 -5.76 20.41
C ARG A 386 16.05 -6.36 19.93
N GLN A 387 16.31 -7.61 20.26
CA GLN A 387 17.54 -8.34 19.89
C GLN A 387 17.17 -9.73 19.39
N TYR A 388 17.77 -10.14 18.28
CA TYR A 388 17.52 -11.44 17.65
C TYR A 388 17.77 -12.62 18.58
N ASP A 389 18.87 -12.57 19.35
CA ASP A 389 19.26 -13.65 20.27
C ASP A 389 18.32 -13.79 21.47
N LYS A 390 17.45 -12.81 21.70
CA LYS A 390 16.41 -12.87 22.75
C LYS A 390 15.10 -13.49 22.27
N LEU A 391 14.96 -13.72 20.98
CA LEU A 391 13.83 -14.47 20.45
C LEU A 391 13.90 -15.94 20.88
N PRO A 392 12.75 -16.61 21.13
CA PRO A 392 12.68 -18.04 21.31
C PRO A 392 13.32 -18.80 20.16
N GLU A 393 13.90 -19.96 20.43
CA GLU A 393 14.55 -20.77 19.37
C GLU A 393 13.56 -21.18 18.26
N GLY A 394 12.30 -21.48 18.62
CA GLY A 394 11.23 -21.72 17.64
C GLY A 394 11.02 -20.57 16.69
N ALA A 395 10.95 -19.33 17.22
CA ALA A 395 10.80 -18.13 16.42
C ALA A 395 12.00 -17.88 15.49
N ARG A 396 13.23 -18.08 16.00
CA ARG A 396 14.45 -17.97 15.17
C ARG A 396 14.49 -19.02 14.07
N ARG A 397 14.07 -20.25 14.36
CA ARG A 397 13.98 -21.35 13.38
C ARG A 397 12.99 -21.00 12.27
N TYR A 398 11.82 -20.49 12.65
CA TYR A 398 10.79 -20.04 11.71
C TYR A 398 11.31 -18.95 10.75
N LEU A 399 11.96 -17.93 11.29
CA LEU A 399 12.55 -16.83 10.49
C LEU A 399 13.66 -17.33 9.56
N ARG A 400 14.59 -18.16 10.06
CA ARG A 400 15.64 -18.77 9.21
C ARG A 400 15.04 -19.59 8.08
N ARG A 401 13.97 -20.35 8.37
CA ARG A 401 13.33 -21.16 7.34
C ARG A 401 12.70 -20.34 6.25
N ILE A 402 12.10 -19.20 6.59
CA ILE A 402 11.61 -18.22 5.61
C ILE A 402 12.75 -17.71 4.72
N GLU A 403 13.89 -17.32 5.29
CA GLU A 403 15.06 -16.87 4.51
C GLU A 403 15.57 -17.97 3.55
N GLU A 404 15.67 -19.21 4.03
CA GLU A 404 16.12 -20.34 3.22
C GLU A 404 15.20 -20.62 2.03
N ILE A 405 13.87 -20.62 2.26
CA ILE A 405 12.88 -20.89 1.21
C ILE A 405 12.84 -19.73 0.19
N CYS A 406 12.93 -18.51 0.67
CA CYS A 406 12.74 -17.33 -0.16
C CYS A 406 14.03 -16.80 -0.80
N GLY A 407 15.19 -17.17 -0.28
CA GLY A 407 16.50 -16.77 -0.80
C GLY A 407 16.83 -15.29 -0.62
N VAL A 408 16.15 -14.59 0.29
CA VAL A 408 16.35 -13.15 0.58
C VAL A 408 16.48 -12.97 2.09
N PRO A 409 17.46 -12.18 2.57
CA PRO A 409 17.67 -11.98 3.99
C PRO A 409 16.54 -11.20 4.66
N ILE A 410 16.30 -11.49 5.94
CA ILE A 410 15.42 -10.69 6.81
C ILE A 410 16.25 -9.59 7.47
N ASP A 411 15.98 -8.35 7.10
CA ASP A 411 16.67 -7.16 7.61
C ASP A 411 16.06 -6.63 8.89
N LEU A 412 14.71 -6.68 8.97
CA LEU A 412 13.95 -6.12 10.07
C LEU A 412 12.91 -7.15 10.56
N ILE A 413 12.71 -7.18 11.88
CA ILE A 413 11.67 -8.02 12.51
C ILE A 413 10.88 -7.13 13.46
N SER A 414 9.58 -6.97 13.20
CA SER A 414 8.67 -6.22 14.08
C SER A 414 8.01 -7.17 15.07
N THR A 415 8.19 -6.90 16.35
CA THR A 415 7.74 -7.71 17.50
C THR A 415 6.62 -7.05 18.32
N GLY A 416 6.03 -5.96 17.79
CA GLY A 416 4.92 -5.26 18.40
C GLY A 416 4.52 -4.01 17.63
N PRO A 417 3.51 -3.24 18.10
CA PRO A 417 2.96 -2.11 17.35
C PRO A 417 3.81 -0.83 17.43
N ASP A 418 4.62 -0.65 18.47
CA ASP A 418 5.45 0.54 18.65
C ASP A 418 6.67 0.50 17.72
N ARG A 419 7.13 1.68 17.27
CA ARG A 419 8.30 1.80 16.38
C ARG A 419 9.56 1.18 16.98
N ASP A 420 9.74 1.29 18.30
CA ASP A 420 10.92 0.78 19.02
C ASP A 420 10.91 -0.74 19.21
N GLU A 421 9.78 -1.40 18.98
CA GLU A 421 9.62 -2.86 19.02
C GLU A 421 10.02 -3.48 17.69
N THR A 422 11.27 -3.19 17.27
CA THR A 422 11.84 -3.63 16.00
C THR A 422 13.26 -4.13 16.21
N ILE A 423 13.54 -5.35 15.75
CA ILE A 423 14.90 -5.91 15.67
C ILE A 423 15.48 -5.52 14.32
N VAL A 424 16.67 -4.93 14.33
CA VAL A 424 17.42 -4.53 13.14
C VAL A 424 18.58 -5.50 12.94
N MET A 425 18.52 -6.30 11.87
CA MET A 425 19.58 -7.21 11.46
C MET A 425 20.52 -6.49 10.49
N ARG A 426 19.95 -5.71 9.55
CA ARG A 426 20.66 -4.89 8.58
C ARG A 426 19.84 -3.64 8.28
N HIS A 427 20.49 -2.49 8.22
CA HIS A 427 19.79 -1.23 7.96
C HIS A 427 19.67 -0.96 6.45
N PRO A 428 18.43 -0.81 5.87
CA PRO A 428 18.24 -0.67 4.42
C PRO A 428 18.96 0.51 3.77
N PHE A 429 19.14 1.63 4.48
CA PHE A 429 19.89 2.78 3.97
C PHE A 429 21.40 2.60 4.00
N GLU A 430 21.92 1.61 4.73
CA GLU A 430 23.37 1.34 4.90
C GLU A 430 23.81 0.09 4.10
N ALA A 431 22.87 -0.69 3.57
CA ALA A 431 23.12 -1.97 2.94
C ALA A 431 23.90 -1.89 1.60
N ASN A 432 24.05 -0.70 1.03
CA ASN A 432 24.76 -0.44 -0.23
C ASN A 432 26.13 0.27 -0.02
N GLY A 433 26.67 0.28 1.20
CA GLY A 433 27.97 0.85 1.55
C GLY A 433 29.12 -0.14 1.38
#